data_27c737d4a6fbbd16273fb10b8c03f913
#
_entry.id   27c737d4a6fbbd16273fb10b8c03f913
#
_cell.length_a   1.000
_cell.length_b   1.000
_cell.length_c   1.000
_cell.angle_alpha   90.00
_cell.angle_beta   90.00
_cell.angle_gamma   90.00
#
_symmetry.space_group_name_H-M   'P 1'
#
loop_
_entity.id
_entity.type
_entity.pdbx_description
1 polymer ?
#
loop_
_entity_poly.entity_id
_entity_poly.type
_entity_poly.pdbx_seq_one_letter_code
_entity_poly.pdbx_strand_id
1 'polypeptide(L)'
;TMLSITSTTAPQICNSGSSNLEATTSAGTINWYDTAIGGNTIATGTNFKTPILNTLTTYYVESTITGCKTQRTPIDVIVNSVPNITSETVLSPVCGLGIFFLKATANEGIINWFPTNSGGTILGTGFTYITPQVSTSTTFYAEANNNNCISLTRTPFKIEIYPLPPVTDQQVPICIPGSVELNASIPNMTYLWNTGETSQTIDVSTIGIYTV
;
A
#
# COMPACT_ATOMS: atom_id res chain seq x y z
N THR A 1 -43.37 2.54 28.67
CA THR A 1 -41.99 2.55 28.12
C THR A 1 -41.65 4.00 27.81
N MET A 2 -40.48 4.50 28.25
CA MET A 2 -40.04 5.87 27.93
C MET A 2 -39.77 5.95 26.43
N LEU A 3 -40.19 7.06 25.82
CA LEU A 3 -39.88 7.35 24.42
C LEU A 3 -38.38 7.65 24.28
N SER A 4 -37.68 6.93 23.42
CA SER A 4 -36.23 7.07 23.21
C SER A 4 -35.83 6.68 21.81
N ILE A 5 -34.76 7.31 21.28
CA ILE A 5 -34.00 6.78 20.14
C ILE A 5 -33.20 5.59 20.68
N THR A 6 -33.30 4.44 20.03
CA THR A 6 -32.71 3.19 20.50
C THR A 6 -31.41 2.83 19.79
N SER A 7 -31.26 3.25 18.54
CA SER A 7 -30.00 3.13 17.78
C SER A 7 -29.91 4.18 16.67
N THR A 8 -28.70 4.47 16.28
CA THR A 8 -28.38 5.31 15.11
C THR A 8 -27.20 4.75 14.35
N THR A 9 -27.20 4.87 13.02
CA THR A 9 -26.12 4.44 12.14
C THR A 9 -25.84 5.49 11.08
N ALA A 10 -24.57 5.79 10.85
CA ALA A 10 -24.10 6.69 9.79
C ALA A 10 -22.90 6.06 9.07
N PRO A 11 -23.08 5.46 7.87
CA PRO A 11 -21.95 4.99 7.07
C PRO A 11 -21.02 6.15 6.69
N GLN A 12 -19.72 5.90 6.78
CA GLN A 12 -18.69 6.87 6.38
C GLN A 12 -18.69 7.08 4.87
N ILE A 13 -18.21 8.23 4.45
CA ILE A 13 -18.08 8.62 3.03
C ILE A 13 -16.61 8.83 2.71
N CYS A 14 -16.20 8.45 1.50
CA CYS A 14 -14.87 8.75 0.98
C CYS A 14 -14.91 9.95 0.04
N ASN A 15 -14.12 10.97 0.33
CA ASN A 15 -13.96 12.23 -0.41
C ASN A 15 -15.26 13.06 -0.49
N SER A 16 -16.30 12.57 -1.15
CA SER A 16 -17.60 13.19 -1.22
C SER A 16 -18.68 12.16 -1.59
N GLY A 17 -19.90 12.38 -1.12
CA GLY A 17 -21.00 11.48 -1.41
C GLY A 17 -22.20 11.70 -0.50
N SER A 18 -23.23 10.88 -0.66
CA SER A 18 -24.38 10.81 0.24
C SER A 18 -24.27 9.59 1.16
N SER A 19 -24.77 9.72 2.39
CA SER A 19 -24.88 8.62 3.37
C SER A 19 -26.34 8.29 3.63
N ASN A 20 -26.67 7.03 3.85
CA ASN A 20 -27.97 6.59 4.35
C ASN A 20 -27.88 6.47 5.87
N LEU A 21 -28.48 7.43 6.55
CA LEU A 21 -28.59 7.40 8.00
C LEU A 21 -29.77 6.53 8.40
N GLU A 22 -29.59 5.76 9.47
CA GLU A 22 -30.64 4.93 10.04
C GLU A 22 -30.82 5.25 11.52
N ALA A 23 -32.07 5.25 11.98
CA ALA A 23 -32.40 5.37 13.38
C ALA A 23 -33.57 4.48 13.73
N THR A 24 -33.57 3.98 14.96
CA THR A 24 -34.68 3.23 15.55
C THR A 24 -35.19 3.92 16.81
N THR A 25 -36.45 3.71 17.15
CA THR A 25 -37.09 4.29 18.33
C THR A 25 -37.90 3.24 19.09
N SER A 26 -38.08 3.45 20.37
CA SER A 26 -38.94 2.60 21.21
C SER A 26 -40.42 2.73 20.85
N ALA A 27 -40.84 3.89 20.30
CA ALA A 27 -42.22 4.17 19.86
C ALA A 27 -42.23 5.48 19.04
N GLY A 28 -43.36 5.76 18.35
CA GLY A 28 -43.61 7.02 17.69
C GLY A 28 -42.97 7.12 16.28
N THR A 29 -42.94 8.34 15.78
CA THR A 29 -42.40 8.68 14.43
C THR A 29 -41.04 9.32 14.58
N ILE A 30 -40.09 8.89 13.79
CA ILE A 30 -38.74 9.46 13.69
C ILE A 30 -38.77 10.67 12.75
N ASN A 31 -38.20 11.78 13.21
CA ASN A 31 -38.03 13.02 12.45
C ASN A 31 -36.55 13.41 12.42
N TRP A 32 -36.08 13.83 11.25
CA TRP A 32 -34.69 14.22 10.99
C TRP A 32 -34.59 15.73 10.85
N TYR A 33 -33.46 16.27 11.33
CA TYR A 33 -33.15 17.71 11.32
C TYR A 33 -31.69 17.96 11.01
N ASP A 34 -31.40 19.14 10.50
CA ASP A 34 -30.04 19.68 10.28
C ASP A 34 -29.56 20.58 11.41
N THR A 35 -30.35 20.79 12.42
CA THR A 35 -30.07 21.68 13.59
C THR A 35 -30.37 20.98 14.91
N ALA A 36 -29.55 21.28 15.93
CA ALA A 36 -29.75 20.73 17.28
C ALA A 36 -31.06 21.21 17.98
N ILE A 37 -31.44 22.43 17.69
CA ILE A 37 -32.63 23.09 18.30
C ILE A 37 -33.32 23.90 17.22
N GLY A 38 -34.66 23.93 17.24
CA GLY A 38 -35.43 24.67 16.22
C GLY A 38 -35.37 24.00 14.86
N GLY A 39 -35.54 24.78 13.78
CA GLY A 39 -35.56 24.31 12.41
C GLY A 39 -36.77 23.46 12.04
N ASN A 40 -36.85 23.09 10.78
CA ASN A 40 -37.90 22.25 10.22
C ASN A 40 -37.45 20.81 10.11
N THR A 41 -38.41 19.88 10.19
CA THR A 41 -38.15 18.47 9.83
C THR A 41 -37.76 18.37 8.37
N ILE A 42 -36.58 17.78 8.10
CA ILE A 42 -36.04 17.58 6.74
C ILE A 42 -36.45 16.23 6.14
N ALA A 43 -36.73 15.24 7.00
CA ALA A 43 -37.23 13.94 6.62
C ALA A 43 -37.95 13.25 7.79
N THR A 44 -38.76 12.22 7.48
CA THR A 44 -39.44 11.37 8.45
C THR A 44 -39.20 9.89 8.15
N GLY A 45 -39.25 9.04 9.17
CA GLY A 45 -39.05 7.60 9.07
C GLY A 45 -37.66 7.13 9.50
N THR A 46 -37.47 5.82 9.49
CA THR A 46 -36.25 5.17 10.00
C THR A 46 -34.99 5.43 9.22
N ASN A 47 -35.13 5.88 7.98
CA ASN A 47 -34.00 6.10 7.06
C ASN A 47 -34.02 7.55 6.53
N PHE A 48 -32.85 8.15 6.42
CA PHE A 48 -32.66 9.45 5.79
C PHE A 48 -31.42 9.43 4.91
N LYS A 49 -31.59 9.70 3.60
CA LYS A 49 -30.48 9.86 2.67
C LYS A 49 -30.05 11.32 2.64
N THR A 50 -28.79 11.58 3.03
CA THR A 50 -28.23 12.93 3.04
C THR A 50 -28.05 13.47 1.62
N PRO A 51 -27.98 14.80 1.43
CA PRO A 51 -27.36 15.41 0.25
C PRO A 51 -25.92 14.92 0.08
N ILE A 52 -25.28 15.31 -1.04
CA ILE A 52 -23.83 15.11 -1.22
C ILE A 52 -23.09 15.97 -0.19
N LEU A 53 -22.26 15.30 0.61
CA LEU A 53 -21.41 15.92 1.66
C LEU A 53 -19.95 15.78 1.23
N ASN A 54 -19.15 16.80 1.57
CA ASN A 54 -17.71 16.84 1.35
C ASN A 54 -16.93 17.17 2.63
N THR A 55 -17.63 17.37 3.73
CA THR A 55 -17.07 17.65 5.06
C THR A 55 -17.92 16.95 6.13
N LEU A 56 -17.33 16.77 7.31
CA LEU A 56 -18.05 16.30 8.50
C LEU A 56 -19.33 17.13 8.67
N THR A 57 -20.47 16.44 8.74
CA THR A 57 -21.79 17.07 8.90
C THR A 57 -22.59 16.33 9.96
N THR A 58 -23.14 17.06 10.91
CA THR A 58 -23.99 16.50 11.97
C THR A 58 -25.45 16.69 11.62
N TYR A 59 -26.20 15.60 11.63
CA TYR A 59 -27.66 15.57 11.60
C TYR A 59 -28.22 15.22 12.96
N TYR A 60 -29.49 15.46 13.15
CA TYR A 60 -30.15 15.22 14.41
C TYR A 60 -31.44 14.44 14.19
N VAL A 61 -31.73 13.52 15.12
CA VAL A 61 -32.94 12.71 15.08
C VAL A 61 -33.70 12.80 16.39
N GLU A 62 -35.00 12.95 16.30
CA GLU A 62 -35.89 12.83 17.46
C GLU A 62 -37.07 11.92 17.12
N SER A 63 -37.64 11.30 18.15
CA SER A 63 -38.89 10.57 18.04
C SER A 63 -40.04 11.39 18.66
N THR A 64 -41.18 11.35 17.98
CA THR A 64 -42.41 12.05 18.42
C THR A 64 -43.57 11.08 18.47
N ILE A 65 -44.36 11.18 19.53
CA ILE A 65 -45.65 10.51 19.69
C ILE A 65 -46.60 11.52 20.31
N THR A 66 -47.89 11.44 20.08
CA THR A 66 -48.91 12.37 20.53
C THR A 66 -48.56 13.14 21.82
N GLY A 67 -48.17 14.42 21.67
CA GLY A 67 -47.84 15.30 22.79
C GLY A 67 -46.46 15.12 23.46
N CYS A 68 -45.66 14.14 23.04
CA CYS A 68 -44.34 13.85 23.60
C CYS A 68 -43.28 13.79 22.50
N LYS A 69 -42.05 14.20 22.84
CA LYS A 69 -40.89 14.06 21.97
C LYS A 69 -39.60 13.78 22.76
N THR A 70 -38.64 13.11 22.14
CA THR A 70 -37.30 12.94 22.72
C THR A 70 -36.50 14.23 22.59
N GLN A 71 -35.37 14.30 23.29
CA GLN A 71 -34.30 15.20 22.88
C GLN A 71 -33.73 14.73 21.52
N ARG A 72 -33.19 15.67 20.76
CA ARG A 72 -32.47 15.35 19.50
C ARG A 72 -31.18 14.65 19.80
N THR A 73 -30.98 13.51 19.15
CA THR A 73 -29.72 12.74 19.19
C THR A 73 -28.88 13.14 18.00
N PRO A 74 -27.63 13.61 18.18
CA PRO A 74 -26.75 13.94 17.09
C PRO A 74 -26.21 12.67 16.38
N ILE A 75 -26.01 12.76 15.08
CA ILE A 75 -25.45 11.73 14.24
C ILE A 75 -24.44 12.38 13.29
N ASP A 76 -23.17 12.05 13.46
CA ASP A 76 -22.08 12.59 12.65
C ASP A 76 -21.86 11.74 11.39
N VAL A 77 -21.93 12.38 10.23
CA VAL A 77 -21.51 11.78 8.96
C VAL A 77 -20.07 12.16 8.70
N ILE A 78 -19.18 11.19 8.89
CA ILE A 78 -17.74 11.38 8.71
C ILE A 78 -17.42 11.27 7.22
N VAL A 79 -16.70 12.26 6.69
CA VAL A 79 -16.15 12.25 5.33
C VAL A 79 -14.63 12.15 5.43
N ASN A 80 -14.11 10.98 5.08
CA ASN A 80 -12.67 10.74 5.05
C ASN A 80 -12.09 11.11 3.68
N SER A 81 -10.87 11.61 3.64
CA SER A 81 -10.13 11.80 2.40
C SER A 81 -9.74 10.45 1.80
N VAL A 82 -9.63 10.39 0.48
CA VAL A 82 -9.01 9.29 -0.24
C VAL A 82 -7.50 9.50 -0.20
N PRO A 83 -6.73 8.61 0.46
CA PRO A 83 -5.29 8.79 0.58
C PRO A 83 -4.56 8.49 -0.72
N ASN A 84 -3.31 8.94 -0.83
CA ASN A 84 -2.40 8.58 -1.90
C ASN A 84 -0.99 8.36 -1.38
N ILE A 85 -0.22 7.52 -2.07
CA ILE A 85 1.21 7.33 -1.81
C ILE A 85 1.95 8.59 -2.28
N THR A 86 2.78 9.18 -1.41
CA THR A 86 3.48 10.45 -1.65
C THR A 86 4.95 10.28 -1.96
N SER A 87 5.56 9.19 -1.50
CA SER A 87 6.93 8.82 -1.86
C SER A 87 7.12 7.31 -1.85
N GLU A 88 8.07 6.86 -2.66
CA GLU A 88 8.46 5.45 -2.79
C GLU A 88 9.98 5.34 -2.80
N THR A 89 10.51 4.28 -2.24
CA THR A 89 11.94 3.97 -2.28
C THR A 89 12.14 2.46 -2.40
N VAL A 90 12.95 2.08 -3.37
CA VAL A 90 13.42 0.70 -3.59
C VAL A 90 14.93 0.74 -3.81
N LEU A 91 15.68 -0.03 -3.03
CA LEU A 91 17.11 -0.23 -3.27
C LEU A 91 17.27 -1.40 -4.25
N SER A 92 17.44 -1.08 -5.52
CA SER A 92 17.56 -2.00 -6.66
C SER A 92 18.41 -1.28 -7.75
N PRO A 93 19.11 -1.99 -8.66
CA PRO A 93 19.13 -3.44 -8.85
C PRO A 93 20.16 -4.18 -7.98
N VAL A 94 20.01 -5.51 -7.89
CA VAL A 94 21.01 -6.42 -7.30
C VAL A 94 21.26 -7.60 -8.23
N CYS A 95 22.38 -8.32 -8.02
CA CYS A 95 22.68 -9.55 -8.76
C CYS A 95 22.31 -10.78 -7.91
N GLY A 96 21.67 -11.76 -8.54
CA GLY A 96 21.34 -13.04 -7.91
C GLY A 96 20.15 -12.98 -6.99
N LEU A 97 20.34 -13.32 -5.71
CA LEU A 97 19.29 -13.41 -4.69
C LEU A 97 19.30 -12.17 -3.79
N GLY A 98 18.12 -11.69 -3.39
CA GLY A 98 18.05 -10.57 -2.47
C GLY A 98 16.81 -10.53 -1.59
N ILE A 99 16.93 -9.87 -0.43
CA ILE A 99 15.83 -9.41 0.42
C ILE A 99 15.82 -7.89 0.32
N PHE A 100 14.65 -7.31 0.07
CA PHE A 100 14.52 -5.88 -0.19
C PHE A 100 13.68 -5.19 0.87
N PHE A 101 14.07 -3.96 1.19
CA PHE A 101 13.34 -3.06 2.05
C PHE A 101 12.60 -2.06 1.16
N LEU A 102 11.30 -2.28 0.98
CA LEU A 102 10.43 -1.36 0.26
C LEU A 102 9.91 -0.34 1.25
N LYS A 103 10.00 0.93 0.90
CA LYS A 103 9.57 2.02 1.77
C LYS A 103 8.62 2.94 1.02
N ALA A 104 7.47 3.21 1.61
CA ALA A 104 6.47 4.13 1.09
C ALA A 104 5.99 5.08 2.18
N THR A 105 5.55 6.26 1.78
CA THR A 105 4.81 7.19 2.63
C THR A 105 3.48 7.54 1.96
N ALA A 106 2.48 7.82 2.76
CA ALA A 106 1.19 8.31 2.30
C ALA A 106 0.88 9.65 2.99
N ASN A 107 0.03 10.46 2.36
CA ASN A 107 -0.43 11.70 2.98
C ASN A 107 -1.30 11.43 4.22
N GLU A 108 -2.01 10.30 4.26
CA GLU A 108 -2.87 9.88 5.37
C GLU A 108 -3.02 8.36 5.40
N GLY A 109 -3.45 7.84 6.58
CA GLY A 109 -3.82 6.44 6.73
C GLY A 109 -2.65 5.48 6.89
N ILE A 110 -2.91 4.21 6.63
CA ILE A 110 -1.99 3.09 6.76
C ILE A 110 -1.67 2.54 5.38
N ILE A 111 -0.44 2.10 5.15
CA ILE A 111 -0.05 1.45 3.90
C ILE A 111 -0.23 -0.06 4.04
N ASN A 112 -0.89 -0.66 3.05
CA ASN A 112 -1.02 -2.10 2.87
C ASN A 112 -0.18 -2.53 1.66
N TRP A 113 0.56 -3.64 1.81
CA TRP A 113 1.42 -4.19 0.77
C TRP A 113 0.78 -5.42 0.12
N PHE A 114 0.91 -5.53 -1.21
CA PHE A 114 0.26 -6.57 -2.02
C PHE A 114 1.23 -7.17 -3.06
N PRO A 115 0.99 -8.43 -3.48
CA PRO A 115 1.75 -9.07 -4.54
C PRO A 115 1.26 -8.68 -5.94
N THR A 116 0.08 -8.08 -6.06
CA THR A 116 -0.61 -7.80 -7.32
C THR A 116 -1.15 -6.39 -7.35
N ASN A 117 -1.34 -5.86 -8.54
CA ASN A 117 -1.84 -4.51 -8.74
C ASN A 117 -3.35 -4.36 -8.40
N SER A 118 -4.08 -5.47 -8.36
CA SER A 118 -5.49 -5.53 -7.97
C SER A 118 -5.80 -6.88 -7.31
N GLY A 119 -6.74 -6.91 -6.36
CA GLY A 119 -7.04 -8.11 -5.58
C GLY A 119 -5.84 -8.59 -4.74
N GLY A 120 -5.81 -9.89 -4.43
CA GLY A 120 -4.75 -10.50 -3.63
C GLY A 120 -4.89 -10.24 -2.13
N THR A 121 -4.11 -10.97 -1.34
CA THR A 121 -4.05 -10.83 0.13
C THR A 121 -3.00 -9.80 0.54
N ILE A 122 -3.22 -9.12 1.65
CA ILE A 122 -2.24 -8.21 2.24
C ILE A 122 -1.03 -9.00 2.71
N LEU A 123 0.15 -8.62 2.23
CA LEU A 123 1.45 -9.20 2.62
C LEU A 123 1.99 -8.60 3.92
N GLY A 124 1.65 -7.36 4.18
CA GLY A 124 2.09 -6.62 5.36
C GLY A 124 1.49 -5.21 5.39
N THR A 125 1.64 -4.53 6.52
CA THR A 125 1.14 -3.17 6.74
C THR A 125 2.23 -2.27 7.30
N GLY A 126 2.12 -0.97 7.05
CA GLY A 126 3.03 0.05 7.54
C GLY A 126 3.95 0.62 6.46
N PHE A 127 4.77 1.59 6.84
CA PHE A 127 5.62 2.36 5.93
C PHE A 127 6.76 1.55 5.28
N THR A 128 7.08 0.39 5.82
CA THR A 128 8.16 -0.47 5.32
C THR A 128 7.65 -1.89 5.16
N TYR A 129 7.99 -2.53 4.04
CA TYR A 129 7.78 -3.95 3.81
C TYR A 129 9.12 -4.61 3.50
N ILE A 130 9.42 -5.69 4.21
CA ILE A 130 10.60 -6.54 3.95
C ILE A 130 10.13 -7.71 3.11
N THR A 131 10.67 -7.84 1.90
CA THR A 131 10.28 -8.92 1.01
C THR A 131 10.82 -10.27 1.51
N PRO A 132 10.19 -11.39 1.12
CA PRO A 132 10.90 -12.67 1.12
C PRO A 132 12.13 -12.58 0.23
N GLN A 133 13.01 -13.58 0.31
CA GLN A 133 14.11 -13.70 -0.64
C GLN A 133 13.55 -13.90 -2.05
N VAL A 134 13.96 -13.03 -2.98
CA VAL A 134 13.56 -13.08 -4.40
C VAL A 134 14.78 -13.33 -5.27
N SER A 135 14.59 -14.12 -6.33
CA SER A 135 15.64 -14.53 -7.28
C SER A 135 15.39 -14.03 -8.71
N THR A 136 14.24 -13.44 -8.96
CA THR A 136 13.84 -12.90 -10.27
C THR A 136 13.20 -11.54 -10.09
N SER A 137 13.32 -10.69 -11.10
CA SER A 137 12.69 -9.38 -11.11
C SER A 137 11.19 -9.51 -10.86
N THR A 138 10.68 -8.74 -9.92
CA THR A 138 9.29 -8.80 -9.47
C THR A 138 8.79 -7.42 -9.06
N THR A 139 7.47 -7.28 -8.94
CA THR A 139 6.84 -6.02 -8.52
C THR A 139 5.91 -6.28 -7.34
N PHE A 140 6.09 -5.52 -6.28
CA PHE A 140 5.15 -5.40 -5.17
C PHE A 140 4.36 -4.11 -5.30
N TYR A 141 3.26 -4.02 -4.59
CA TYR A 141 2.35 -2.88 -4.71
C TYR A 141 1.95 -2.35 -3.34
N ALA A 142 1.89 -1.04 -3.20
CA ALA A 142 1.41 -0.38 -2.00
C ALA A 142 0.06 0.32 -2.25
N GLU A 143 -0.82 0.23 -1.27
CA GLU A 143 -2.13 0.87 -1.24
C GLU A 143 -2.26 1.61 0.09
N ALA A 144 -2.63 2.88 0.07
CA ALA A 144 -2.94 3.61 1.30
C ALA A 144 -4.42 3.42 1.66
N ASN A 145 -4.70 3.28 2.96
CA ASN A 145 -6.04 3.10 3.51
C ASN A 145 -6.26 4.05 4.69
N ASN A 146 -7.20 4.97 4.53
CA ASN A 146 -7.64 5.88 5.58
C ASN A 146 -9.09 5.56 5.97
N ASN A 147 -9.28 4.82 7.07
CA ASN A 147 -10.61 4.43 7.57
C ASN A 147 -11.51 3.82 6.47
N ASN A 148 -11.03 2.80 5.77
CA ASN A 148 -11.68 2.14 4.62
C ASN A 148 -11.80 2.98 3.34
N CYS A 149 -11.31 4.21 3.31
CA CYS A 149 -11.09 4.95 2.09
C CYS A 149 -9.71 4.58 1.55
N ILE A 150 -9.67 3.88 0.43
CA ILE A 150 -8.44 3.37 -0.16
C ILE A 150 -7.97 4.27 -1.31
N SER A 151 -6.67 4.29 -1.56
CA SER A 151 -6.10 4.98 -2.71
C SER A 151 -6.68 4.45 -4.02
N LEU A 152 -6.87 5.33 -5.00
CA LEU A 152 -7.51 4.99 -6.29
C LEU A 152 -6.75 3.92 -7.08
N THR A 153 -5.44 3.91 -6.92
CA THR A 153 -4.53 2.96 -7.55
C THR A 153 -3.50 2.48 -6.56
N ARG A 154 -2.96 1.30 -6.79
CA ARG A 154 -1.78 0.79 -6.10
C ARG A 154 -0.52 1.33 -6.77
N THR A 155 0.44 1.75 -5.96
CA THR A 155 1.75 2.20 -6.43
C THR A 155 2.68 1.00 -6.60
N PRO A 156 3.29 0.79 -7.79
CA PRO A 156 4.18 -0.33 -8.03
C PRO A 156 5.58 -0.08 -7.45
N PHE A 157 6.17 -1.11 -6.85
CA PHE A 157 7.56 -1.17 -6.38
C PHE A 157 8.29 -2.24 -7.17
N LYS A 158 8.98 -1.83 -8.22
CA LYS A 158 9.70 -2.74 -9.12
C LYS A 158 11.06 -3.09 -8.54
N ILE A 159 11.31 -4.39 -8.33
CA ILE A 159 12.60 -4.95 -7.97
C ILE A 159 13.23 -5.51 -9.24
N GLU A 160 14.44 -5.07 -9.54
CA GLU A 160 15.24 -5.59 -10.66
C GLU A 160 16.36 -6.47 -10.14
N ILE A 161 16.40 -7.72 -10.63
CA ILE A 161 17.43 -8.70 -10.31
C ILE A 161 18.12 -9.10 -11.61
N TYR A 162 19.43 -8.89 -11.63
CA TYR A 162 20.26 -9.36 -12.71
C TYR A 162 20.80 -10.77 -12.40
N PRO A 163 20.87 -11.65 -13.39
CA PRO A 163 21.49 -12.95 -13.21
C PRO A 163 22.98 -12.77 -12.83
N LEU A 164 23.47 -13.66 -11.98
CA LEU A 164 24.90 -13.76 -11.74
C LEU A 164 25.58 -14.19 -13.05
N PRO A 165 26.79 -13.67 -13.35
CA PRO A 165 27.58 -14.15 -14.47
C PRO A 165 27.80 -15.67 -14.34
N PRO A 166 27.71 -16.44 -15.45
CA PRO A 166 28.01 -17.85 -15.40
C PRO A 166 29.48 -18.06 -15.04
N VAL A 167 29.73 -18.83 -14.00
CA VAL A 167 31.10 -19.19 -13.58
C VAL A 167 31.44 -20.54 -14.17
N THR A 168 32.57 -20.64 -14.91
CA THR A 168 33.09 -21.88 -15.45
C THR A 168 34.53 -22.04 -15.04
N ASP A 169 34.85 -23.15 -14.36
CA ASP A 169 36.21 -23.52 -14.10
C ASP A 169 36.85 -24.07 -15.39
N GLN A 170 38.01 -23.54 -15.76
CA GLN A 170 38.75 -24.00 -16.90
C GLN A 170 40.14 -24.50 -16.46
N GLN A 171 40.57 -25.62 -17.03
CA GLN A 171 41.96 -26.09 -16.91
C GLN A 171 42.67 -25.82 -18.22
N VAL A 172 43.61 -24.90 -18.17
CA VAL A 172 44.41 -24.53 -19.36
C VAL A 172 45.83 -25.02 -19.16
N PRO A 173 46.32 -25.94 -20.03
CA PRO A 173 47.71 -26.43 -19.92
C PRO A 173 48.69 -25.33 -20.30
N ILE A 174 49.76 -25.19 -19.54
CA ILE A 174 50.87 -24.29 -19.84
C ILE A 174 52.15 -25.07 -20.06
N CYS A 175 52.87 -24.76 -21.13
CA CYS A 175 54.20 -25.29 -21.38
C CYS A 175 55.27 -24.30 -20.91
N ILE A 176 56.15 -24.70 -20.02
CA ILE A 176 57.23 -23.85 -19.49
C ILE A 176 58.52 -24.16 -20.23
N PRO A 177 59.29 -23.16 -20.70
CA PRO A 177 59.00 -21.73 -20.64
C PRO A 177 57.95 -21.29 -21.69
N GLY A 178 56.92 -20.54 -21.24
CA GLY A 178 55.87 -19.99 -22.08
C GLY A 178 54.83 -19.25 -21.28
N SER A 179 53.88 -18.64 -21.93
CA SER A 179 52.71 -18.01 -21.34
C SER A 179 51.43 -18.54 -21.98
N VAL A 180 50.34 -18.40 -21.26
CA VAL A 180 49.01 -18.71 -21.74
C VAL A 180 48.07 -17.56 -21.41
N GLU A 181 47.24 -17.19 -22.37
CA GLU A 181 46.15 -16.21 -22.16
C GLU A 181 44.99 -16.88 -21.47
N LEU A 182 44.56 -16.31 -20.33
CA LEU A 182 43.32 -16.64 -19.66
C LEU A 182 42.27 -15.59 -20.00
N ASN A 183 41.05 -16.03 -20.35
CA ASN A 183 39.98 -15.14 -20.79
C ASN A 183 38.75 -15.38 -19.93
N ALA A 184 38.23 -14.33 -19.29
CA ALA A 184 37.02 -14.38 -18.46
C ALA A 184 35.75 -14.65 -19.29
N SER A 185 35.80 -14.58 -20.63
CA SER A 185 34.78 -15.02 -21.59
C SER A 185 33.40 -14.31 -21.52
N ILE A 186 33.23 -13.28 -20.70
CA ILE A 186 31.97 -12.56 -20.56
C ILE A 186 32.20 -11.12 -21.02
N PRO A 187 31.72 -10.72 -22.20
CA PRO A 187 31.97 -9.36 -22.73
C PRO A 187 31.14 -8.31 -21.94
N ASN A 188 31.61 -7.05 -21.99
CA ASN A 188 30.94 -5.88 -21.42
C ASN A 188 30.78 -5.91 -19.90
N MET A 189 31.67 -6.60 -19.20
CA MET A 189 31.75 -6.62 -17.73
C MET A 189 32.98 -5.87 -17.24
N THR A 190 33.03 -5.56 -15.98
CA THR A 190 34.23 -5.14 -15.27
C THR A 190 34.86 -6.37 -14.63
N TYR A 191 36.18 -6.50 -14.71
CA TYR A 191 36.93 -7.64 -14.22
C TYR A 191 37.86 -7.23 -13.07
N LEU A 192 38.11 -8.14 -12.17
CA LEU A 192 39.17 -8.04 -11.20
C LEU A 192 39.74 -9.45 -10.96
N TRP A 193 40.95 -9.67 -11.41
CA TRP A 193 41.66 -10.92 -11.17
C TRP A 193 42.32 -10.92 -9.78
N ASN A 194 42.52 -12.08 -9.22
CA ASN A 194 43.25 -12.21 -7.94
C ASN A 194 44.71 -11.71 -8.04
N THR A 195 45.23 -11.50 -9.23
CA THR A 195 46.55 -10.90 -9.55
C THR A 195 46.49 -9.36 -9.58
N GLY A 196 45.30 -8.76 -9.59
CA GLY A 196 45.04 -7.31 -9.56
C GLY A 196 44.73 -6.69 -10.93
N GLU A 197 44.84 -7.44 -12.02
CA GLU A 197 44.48 -6.95 -13.37
C GLU A 197 42.96 -6.78 -13.50
N THR A 198 42.57 -5.83 -14.37
CA THR A 198 41.15 -5.49 -14.62
C THR A 198 40.72 -5.72 -16.07
N SER A 199 41.59 -6.30 -16.89
CA SER A 199 41.33 -6.64 -18.29
C SER A 199 40.50 -7.92 -18.39
N GLN A 200 39.78 -8.10 -19.50
CA GLN A 200 39.06 -9.33 -19.80
C GLN A 200 39.99 -10.53 -19.92
N THR A 201 41.20 -10.31 -20.40
CA THR A 201 42.22 -11.35 -20.57
C THR A 201 43.46 -10.97 -19.78
N ILE A 202 44.17 -11.98 -19.29
CA ILE A 202 45.53 -11.87 -18.69
C ILE A 202 46.45 -12.94 -19.24
N ASP A 203 47.74 -12.60 -19.37
CA ASP A 203 48.78 -13.55 -19.72
C ASP A 203 49.49 -14.07 -18.48
N VAL A 204 49.53 -15.38 -18.28
CA VAL A 204 50.16 -16.01 -17.15
C VAL A 204 51.29 -16.94 -17.59
N SER A 205 52.39 -16.91 -16.87
CA SER A 205 53.58 -17.71 -17.16
C SER A 205 53.95 -18.69 -16.05
N THR A 206 53.15 -18.72 -14.98
CA THR A 206 53.36 -19.61 -13.82
C THR A 206 52.16 -20.49 -13.59
N ILE A 207 52.42 -21.71 -13.11
CA ILE A 207 51.34 -22.62 -12.71
C ILE A 207 50.69 -22.07 -11.44
N GLY A 208 49.34 -21.96 -11.44
CA GLY A 208 48.61 -21.44 -10.31
C GLY A 208 47.10 -21.51 -10.50
N ILE A 209 46.35 -21.06 -9.50
CA ILE A 209 44.89 -20.83 -9.58
C ILE A 209 44.69 -19.33 -9.76
N TYR A 210 44.07 -18.99 -10.86
CA TYR A 210 43.68 -17.63 -11.21
C TYR A 210 42.19 -17.49 -11.14
N THR A 211 41.71 -16.53 -10.39
CA THR A 211 40.27 -16.24 -10.20
C THR A 211 39.95 -14.83 -10.67
N VAL A 212 38.83 -14.69 -11.28
CA VAL A 212 38.30 -13.40 -11.74
C VAL A 212 36.91 -13.18 -11.20
#